data_826a6d07c64350104f649d7ec8437fa8
#
_entry.id   826a6d07c64350104f649d7ec8437fa8
#
_cell.length_a   1.000
_cell.length_b   1.000
_cell.length_c   1.000
_cell.angle_alpha   90.00
_cell.angle_beta   90.00
_cell.angle_gamma   90.00
#
_symmetry.space_group_name_H-M   'P 1'
#
loop_
_entity.id
_entity.type
_entity.pdbx_description
1 polymer ?
#
loop_
_entity_poly.entity_id
_entity_poly.type
_entity_poly.pdbx_seq_one_letter_code
_entity_poly.pdbx_strand_id
1 'polypeptide(L)'
;EDFVELQGSIILREELLKAEPLLVEKFIRATLKGFRYARENRAETIPILARNVRTTHELAAKDYDAGRPAMTLDGTVNEKLQRAYLEMGLRRMEVKDGPSPEKVFDFFLTKKVLSELDLKKWRPAP
;
A
#
# COMPACT_ATOMS: atom_id res chain seq x y z
N GLU A 1 7.17 -23.25 3.62
CA GLU A 1 7.55 -22.21 2.62
C GLU A 1 6.79 -20.94 2.99
N ASP A 2 7.50 -19.92 3.50
CA ASP A 2 6.88 -18.66 3.86
C ASP A 2 6.39 -17.96 2.58
N PHE A 3 5.09 -17.76 2.50
CA PHE A 3 4.47 -17.12 1.35
C PHE A 3 4.64 -15.61 1.47
N VAL A 4 5.43 -15.00 0.59
CA VAL A 4 5.60 -13.55 0.55
C VAL A 4 4.64 -12.98 -0.48
N GLU A 5 3.63 -12.27 -0.04
CA GLU A 5 2.67 -11.59 -0.90
C GLU A 5 2.58 -10.11 -0.55
N LEU A 6 2.72 -9.25 -1.56
CA LEU A 6 2.44 -7.83 -1.45
C LEU A 6 1.01 -7.59 -1.92
N GLN A 7 0.08 -7.47 -0.97
CA GLN A 7 -1.31 -7.12 -1.28
C GLN A 7 -1.45 -5.61 -1.40
N GLY A 8 -2.03 -5.15 -2.52
CA GLY A 8 -2.41 -3.75 -2.67
C GLY A 8 -1.25 -2.79 -2.98
N SER A 9 -0.36 -3.14 -3.88
CA SER A 9 0.63 -2.20 -4.41
C SER A 9 0.03 -1.25 -5.46
N ILE A 10 0.54 -0.02 -5.51
CA ILE A 10 0.23 0.95 -6.56
C ILE A 10 1.31 0.82 -7.62
N ILE A 11 0.88 0.50 -8.84
CA ILE A 11 1.77 0.36 -10.00
C ILE A 11 1.49 1.52 -10.96
N LEU A 12 2.54 2.22 -11.34
CA LEU A 12 2.49 3.34 -12.28
C LEU A 12 3.42 3.10 -13.47
N ARG A 13 3.02 3.62 -14.62
CA ARG A 13 3.95 3.73 -15.75
C ARG A 13 4.89 4.91 -15.53
N GLU A 14 6.14 4.74 -15.93
CA GLU A 14 7.19 5.76 -15.76
C GLU A 14 6.83 7.07 -16.49
N GLU A 15 6.15 6.98 -17.65
CA GLU A 15 5.68 8.14 -18.41
C GLU A 15 4.71 8.99 -17.59
N LEU A 16 3.77 8.35 -16.85
CA LEU A 16 2.83 9.09 -16.00
C LEU A 16 3.55 9.78 -14.84
N LEU A 17 4.51 9.10 -14.24
CA LEU A 17 5.31 9.68 -13.16
C LEU A 17 6.09 10.92 -13.62
N LYS A 18 6.63 10.89 -14.86
CA LYS A 18 7.36 12.02 -15.44
C LYS A 18 6.44 13.15 -15.90
N ALA A 19 5.30 12.82 -16.50
CA ALA A 19 4.38 13.82 -17.06
C ALA A 19 3.56 14.53 -15.97
N GLU A 20 3.13 13.79 -14.93
CA GLU A 20 2.16 14.27 -13.93
C GLU A 20 2.61 13.98 -12.49
N PRO A 21 3.82 14.39 -12.06
CA PRO A 21 4.32 14.08 -10.73
C PRO A 21 3.44 14.62 -9.60
N LEU A 22 2.83 15.79 -9.78
CA LEU A 22 1.92 16.38 -8.80
C LEU A 22 0.62 15.59 -8.64
N LEU A 23 0.11 14.99 -9.72
CA LEU A 23 -1.05 14.11 -9.65
C LEU A 23 -0.71 12.86 -8.84
N VAL A 24 0.45 12.27 -9.09
CA VAL A 24 0.94 11.09 -8.34
C VAL A 24 1.13 11.42 -6.86
N GLU A 25 1.73 12.56 -6.52
CA GLU A 25 1.87 13.02 -5.13
C GLU A 25 0.50 13.18 -4.43
N LYS A 26 -0.47 13.80 -5.10
CA LYS A 26 -1.83 13.95 -4.55
C LYS A 26 -2.50 12.60 -4.31
N PHE A 27 -2.31 11.66 -5.24
CA PHE A 27 -2.85 10.31 -5.12
C PHE A 27 -2.21 9.56 -3.94
N ILE A 28 -0.88 9.58 -3.82
CA ILE A 28 -0.16 8.99 -2.68
C ILE A 28 -0.64 9.60 -1.37
N ARG A 29 -0.76 10.93 -1.30
CA ARG A 29 -1.25 11.65 -0.12
C ARG A 29 -2.64 11.20 0.32
N ALA A 30 -3.56 11.10 -0.63
CA ALA A 30 -4.92 10.62 -0.36
C ALA A 30 -4.91 9.16 0.13
N THR A 31 -4.11 8.31 -0.51
CA THR A 31 -3.97 6.89 -0.15
C THR A 31 -3.40 6.71 1.26
N LEU A 32 -2.32 7.42 1.60
CA LEU A 32 -1.72 7.35 2.94
C LEU A 32 -2.69 7.81 4.04
N LYS A 33 -3.45 8.88 3.77
CA LYS A 33 -4.52 9.34 4.68
C LYS A 33 -5.62 8.29 4.83
N GLY A 34 -6.04 7.67 3.71
CA GLY A 34 -7.04 6.62 3.71
C GLY A 34 -6.60 5.37 4.48
N PHE A 35 -5.37 4.92 4.28
CA PHE A 35 -4.81 3.80 5.04
C PHE A 35 -4.76 4.08 6.54
N ARG A 36 -4.30 5.27 6.91
CA ARG A 36 -4.29 5.67 8.31
C ARG A 36 -5.70 5.70 8.91
N TYR A 37 -6.64 6.33 8.21
CA TYR A 37 -8.04 6.36 8.63
C TYR A 37 -8.57 4.94 8.84
N ALA A 38 -8.43 4.09 7.85
CA ALA A 38 -8.90 2.71 7.91
C ALA A 38 -8.29 1.94 9.09
N ARG A 39 -7.01 2.15 9.37
CA ARG A 39 -6.30 1.47 10.45
C ARG A 39 -6.74 1.96 11.85
N GLU A 40 -7.03 3.25 11.99
CA GLU A 40 -7.38 3.89 13.27
C GLU A 40 -8.89 3.83 13.57
N ASN A 41 -9.74 3.71 12.55
CA ASN A 41 -11.20 3.82 12.67
C ASN A 41 -11.91 2.53 12.20
N ARG A 42 -11.73 1.45 12.96
CA ARG A 42 -12.31 0.14 12.63
C ARG A 42 -13.82 0.18 12.43
N ALA A 43 -14.54 0.85 13.33
CA ALA A 43 -16.01 0.86 13.32
C ALA A 43 -16.58 1.52 12.05
N GLU A 44 -15.96 2.61 11.59
CA GLU A 44 -16.36 3.33 10.38
C GLU A 44 -15.88 2.65 9.11
N THR A 45 -14.74 1.94 9.20
CA THR A 45 -14.13 1.26 8.04
C THR A 45 -14.92 0.02 7.63
N ILE A 46 -15.43 -0.76 8.58
CA ILE A 46 -16.17 -1.99 8.28
C ILE A 46 -17.40 -1.77 7.39
N PRO A 47 -18.28 -0.79 7.65
CA PRO A 47 -19.40 -0.49 6.76
C PRO A 47 -18.96 -0.06 5.35
N ILE A 48 -17.84 0.68 5.23
CA ILE A 48 -17.28 1.08 3.95
C ILE A 48 -16.80 -0.15 3.17
N LEU A 49 -16.06 -1.05 3.82
CA LEU A 49 -15.61 -2.31 3.22
C LEU A 49 -16.80 -3.17 2.79
N ALA A 50 -17.75 -3.42 3.69
CA ALA A 50 -18.92 -4.24 3.40
C ALA A 50 -19.66 -3.76 2.14
N ARG A 51 -19.86 -2.44 2.01
CA ARG A 51 -20.49 -1.83 0.84
C ARG A 51 -19.66 -1.99 -0.44
N ASN A 52 -18.36 -1.73 -0.36
CA ASN A 52 -17.49 -1.73 -1.54
C ASN A 52 -17.22 -3.15 -2.09
N VAL A 53 -17.06 -4.14 -1.22
CA VAL A 53 -16.86 -5.53 -1.64
C VAL A 53 -18.17 -6.33 -1.70
N ARG A 54 -19.32 -5.67 -1.45
CA ARG A 54 -20.66 -6.26 -1.51
C ARG A 54 -20.82 -7.50 -0.63
N THR A 55 -20.39 -7.40 0.62
CA THR A 55 -20.45 -8.47 1.62
C THR A 55 -21.20 -8.04 2.87
N THR A 56 -21.37 -8.95 3.82
CA THR A 56 -21.97 -8.64 5.12
C THR A 56 -20.99 -7.89 6.03
N HIS A 57 -21.51 -7.13 7.01
CA HIS A 57 -20.69 -6.47 8.01
C HIS A 57 -19.84 -7.46 8.82
N GLU A 58 -20.39 -8.65 9.09
CA GLU A 58 -19.67 -9.70 9.83
C GLU A 58 -18.44 -10.20 9.06
N LEU A 59 -18.59 -10.50 7.76
CA LEU A 59 -17.47 -10.93 6.93
C LEU A 59 -16.46 -9.81 6.73
N ALA A 60 -16.91 -8.59 6.44
CA ALA A 60 -16.04 -7.43 6.33
C ALA A 60 -15.24 -7.18 7.62
N ALA A 61 -15.82 -7.41 8.81
CA ALA A 61 -15.12 -7.30 10.07
C ALA A 61 -14.04 -8.36 10.23
N LYS A 62 -14.35 -9.62 9.88
CA LYS A 62 -13.36 -10.71 9.91
C LYS A 62 -12.19 -10.45 8.96
N ASP A 63 -12.49 -10.02 7.74
CA ASP A 63 -11.47 -9.71 6.72
C ASP A 63 -10.60 -8.52 7.15
N TYR A 64 -11.22 -7.47 7.71
CA TYR A 64 -10.50 -6.33 8.25
C TYR A 64 -9.55 -6.73 9.39
N ASP A 65 -10.03 -7.49 10.37
CA ASP A 65 -9.24 -7.91 11.52
C ASP A 65 -8.09 -8.84 11.11
N ALA A 66 -8.31 -9.73 10.13
CA ALA A 66 -7.27 -10.59 9.58
C ALA A 66 -6.22 -9.80 8.78
N GLY A 67 -6.64 -8.82 7.97
CA GLY A 67 -5.76 -8.02 7.11
C GLY A 67 -5.04 -6.87 7.82
N ARG A 68 -5.59 -6.36 8.93
CA ARG A 68 -5.06 -5.18 9.64
C ARG A 68 -3.58 -5.29 10.05
N PRO A 69 -3.07 -6.44 10.54
CA PRO A 69 -1.66 -6.57 10.87
C PRO A 69 -0.70 -6.42 9.68
N ALA A 70 -1.16 -6.75 8.48
CA ALA A 70 -0.40 -6.64 7.24
C ALA A 70 -0.46 -5.25 6.58
N MET A 71 -1.35 -4.35 7.06
CA MET A 71 -1.44 -2.99 6.54
C MET A 71 -0.16 -2.22 6.83
N THR A 72 0.43 -1.64 5.79
CA THR A 72 1.59 -0.76 5.93
C THR A 72 1.27 0.46 6.81
N LEU A 73 2.27 0.95 7.53
CA LEU A 73 2.17 2.17 8.34
C LEU A 73 2.46 3.43 7.54
N ASP A 74 3.32 3.31 6.55
CA ASP A 74 3.93 4.43 5.83
C ASP A 74 3.90 4.25 4.30
N GLY A 75 3.27 3.20 3.80
CA GLY A 75 3.21 2.93 2.37
C GLY A 75 4.50 2.38 1.78
N THR A 76 5.46 2.00 2.62
CA THR A 76 6.73 1.42 2.15
C THR A 76 6.86 -0.05 2.51
N VAL A 77 7.80 -0.71 1.87
CA VAL A 77 8.18 -2.11 2.13
C VAL A 77 9.68 -2.17 2.34
N ASN A 78 10.14 -2.90 3.37
CA ASN A 78 11.56 -3.02 3.64
C ASN A 78 12.29 -3.83 2.55
N GLU A 79 13.61 -3.61 2.41
CA GLU A 79 14.42 -4.23 1.36
C GLU A 79 14.38 -5.77 1.37
N LYS A 80 14.31 -6.39 2.53
CA LYS A 80 14.22 -7.85 2.65
C LYS A 80 12.96 -8.38 1.96
N LEU A 81 11.82 -7.75 2.20
CA LEU A 81 10.55 -8.11 1.55
C LEU A 81 10.55 -7.79 0.06
N GLN A 82 11.14 -6.65 -0.36
CA GLN A 82 11.29 -6.31 -1.77
C GLN A 82 12.07 -7.40 -2.52
N ARG A 83 13.22 -7.83 -1.99
CA ARG A 83 14.04 -8.91 -2.57
C ARG A 83 13.28 -10.23 -2.62
N ALA A 84 12.69 -10.64 -1.52
CA ALA A 84 11.92 -11.89 -1.45
C ALA A 84 10.75 -11.92 -2.45
N TYR A 85 10.06 -10.80 -2.60
CA TYR A 85 8.96 -10.68 -3.57
C TYR A 85 9.45 -10.81 -5.02
N LEU A 86 10.55 -10.13 -5.37
CA LEU A 86 11.15 -10.23 -6.70
C LEU A 86 11.65 -11.64 -7.00
N GLU A 87 12.37 -12.26 -6.07
CA GLU A 87 12.86 -13.64 -6.23
C GLU A 87 11.70 -14.62 -6.47
N MET A 88 10.60 -14.47 -5.71
CA MET A 88 9.41 -15.30 -5.90
C MET A 88 8.78 -15.07 -7.28
N GLY A 89 8.69 -13.80 -7.72
CA GLY A 89 8.17 -13.45 -9.04
C GLY A 89 9.02 -14.04 -10.17
N LEU A 90 10.34 -13.92 -10.09
CA LEU A 90 11.27 -14.46 -11.06
C LEU A 90 11.18 -16.00 -11.15
N ARG A 91 11.09 -16.68 -9.99
CA ARG A 91 10.89 -18.15 -9.96
C ARG A 91 9.57 -18.55 -10.64
N ARG A 92 8.47 -17.83 -10.37
CA ARG A 92 7.16 -18.13 -10.99
C ARG A 92 7.16 -17.90 -12.50
N MET A 93 7.93 -16.94 -12.98
CA MET A 93 8.06 -16.64 -14.41
C MET A 93 9.18 -17.46 -15.10
N GLU A 94 9.89 -18.30 -14.36
CA GLU A 94 11.05 -19.09 -14.85
C GLU A 94 12.15 -18.21 -15.47
N VAL A 95 12.29 -16.97 -14.95
CA VAL A 95 13.30 -16.00 -15.41
C VAL A 95 14.48 -16.04 -14.44
N LYS A 96 15.71 -16.18 -14.99
CA LYS A 96 16.93 -16.26 -14.18
C LYS A 96 17.44 -14.89 -13.74
N ASP A 97 17.34 -13.89 -14.62
CA ASP A 97 17.84 -12.54 -14.38
C ASP A 97 16.68 -11.56 -14.38
N GLY A 98 16.60 -10.72 -13.35
CA GLY A 98 15.56 -9.73 -13.18
C GLY A 98 16.11 -8.35 -12.81
N PRO A 99 15.23 -7.35 -12.78
CA PRO A 99 15.60 -6.01 -12.34
C PRO A 99 16.00 -6.00 -10.86
N SER A 100 16.87 -5.07 -10.47
CA SER A 100 17.15 -4.83 -9.06
C SER A 100 15.92 -4.25 -8.33
N PRO A 101 15.80 -4.44 -7.00
CA PRO A 101 14.69 -3.90 -6.23
C PRO A 101 14.45 -2.41 -6.45
N GLU A 102 15.52 -1.61 -6.55
CA GLU A 102 15.45 -0.16 -6.73
C GLU A 102 14.84 0.27 -8.08
N LYS A 103 14.85 -0.61 -9.08
CA LYS A 103 14.20 -0.38 -10.38
C LYS A 103 12.71 -0.70 -10.37
N VAL A 104 12.26 -1.48 -9.38
CA VAL A 104 10.86 -1.92 -9.29
C VAL A 104 10.11 -1.17 -8.19
N PHE A 105 10.79 -0.89 -7.07
CA PHE A 105 10.22 -0.22 -5.91
C PHE A 105 10.77 1.20 -5.78
N ASP A 106 9.98 2.18 -6.16
CA ASP A 106 10.32 3.59 -5.98
C ASP A 106 9.43 4.21 -4.88
N PHE A 107 10.04 4.54 -3.76
CA PHE A 107 9.38 5.19 -2.63
C PHE A 107 9.77 6.67 -2.47
N PHE A 108 10.41 7.29 -3.48
CA PHE A 108 10.85 8.68 -3.38
C PHE A 108 9.69 9.64 -3.09
N LEU A 109 8.63 9.59 -3.89
CA LEU A 109 7.45 10.43 -3.69
C LEU A 109 6.68 10.05 -2.41
N THR A 110 6.62 8.77 -2.06
CA THR A 110 6.00 8.33 -0.81
C THR A 110 6.72 8.95 0.40
N LYS A 111 8.04 8.88 0.45
CA LYS A 111 8.85 9.48 1.52
C LYS A 111 8.71 11.00 1.58
N LYS A 112 8.70 11.68 0.42
CA LYS A 112 8.44 13.11 0.31
C LYS A 112 7.09 13.46 0.93
N VAL A 113 6.03 12.81 0.51
CA VAL A 113 4.66 13.04 1.02
C VAL A 113 4.57 12.76 2.51
N LEU A 114 5.22 11.70 3.01
CA LEU A 114 5.26 11.40 4.45
C LEU A 114 5.92 12.52 5.26
N SER A 115 7.02 13.09 4.77
CA SER A 115 7.70 14.21 5.45
C SER A 115 6.83 15.46 5.54
N GLU A 116 5.95 15.67 4.58
CA GLU A 116 5.02 16.81 4.54
C GLU A 116 3.76 16.58 5.38
N LEU A 117 3.32 15.32 5.53
CA LEU A 117 2.03 15.00 6.15
C LEU A 117 2.04 15.14 7.68
N ASP A 118 3.16 15.29 8.36
CA ASP A 118 3.22 15.21 9.83
C ASP A 118 2.15 14.25 10.42
N LEU A 119 2.28 12.96 10.11
CA LEU A 119 1.27 11.96 10.46
C LEU A 119 0.97 11.86 11.95
N LYS A 120 1.84 12.42 12.81
CA LYS A 120 1.60 12.47 14.27
C LYS A 120 0.53 13.50 14.63
N LYS A 121 0.42 14.56 13.86
CA LYS A 121 -0.55 15.66 14.12
C LYS A 121 -1.82 15.53 13.28
N TRP A 122 -1.74 14.80 12.16
CA TRP A 122 -2.92 14.63 11.32
C TRP A 122 -3.99 13.81 12.06
N ARG A 123 -5.18 14.39 12.14
CA ARG A 123 -6.39 13.70 12.59
C ARG A 123 -7.41 13.78 11.46
N PRO A 124 -8.21 12.72 11.21
CA PRO A 124 -9.36 12.85 10.32
C PRO A 124 -10.27 13.96 10.89
N ALA A 125 -10.88 14.73 10.00
CA ALA A 125 -11.95 15.63 10.39
C ALA A 125 -13.08 14.82 11.02
N PRO A 126 -13.75 15.31 12.06
CA PRO A 126 -14.89 14.65 12.66
C PRO A 126 -16.03 14.48 11.66
#